data_7fddc8c9b2fd0d336de0941e50021fdc
#
_entry.id   7fddc8c9b2fd0d336de0941e50021fdc
#
_cell.length_a   1.000
_cell.length_b   1.000
_cell.length_c   1.000
_cell.angle_alpha   90.00
_cell.angle_beta   90.00
_cell.angle_gamma   90.00
#
_symmetry.space_group_name_H-M   'P 1'
#
loop_
_entity.id
_entity.type
_entity.pdbx_description
1 polymer ?
#
loop_
_entity_poly.entity_id
_entity_poly.type
_entity_poly.pdbx_seq_one_letter_code
_entity_poly.pdbx_strand_id
1 'polypeptide(L)'
;MRRPRLVLAALACVCAALPLASCDVRSTPPLEAPAERALDSRPGPPLPEGAKVEKAGSTAAQRASEEEIKGSYRPDDRKAKERVPDIVKRGRLIVGVDRSNNLLSYRDAATGDVRGFEVDIAREIARDIFGDPNKVDFRFVESSDRVDALNSGAVDMIVRTMTISPERERDVAFSIPYMSTQTRMLVLTNSGIKSVKDAAGKTLCGVGASTALETIREHAPKSDILVTRSWGDCLMALQLNQADGIVVDDALLSGMAAQDSYTSIVGEPLETENYGVAVRRPSKQHDTRPLLRQVNSTLERIRRDGTWSRIFEEWLGTYLEEPTLPAGKYIEEDAKP
;
A
#
# COMPACT_ATOMS: atom_id res chain seq x y z
N MET A 1 9.07 -86.90 2.90
CA MET A 1 10.12 -87.94 2.64
C MET A 1 11.45 -87.23 2.43
N ARG A 2 12.50 -87.71 3.17
CA ARG A 2 13.95 -87.54 3.01
C ARG A 2 14.57 -86.17 3.32
N ARG A 3 15.08 -86.05 4.56
CA ARG A 3 16.38 -85.43 4.92
C ARG A 3 17.48 -86.26 4.26
N PRO A 4 18.69 -85.73 3.99
CA PRO A 4 19.73 -85.53 5.02
C PRO A 4 20.77 -84.44 4.59
N ARG A 5 21.61 -83.96 5.32
CA ARG A 5 22.79 -84.34 6.12
C ARG A 5 23.74 -83.15 6.28
N LEU A 6 24.09 -82.91 7.50
CA LEU A 6 25.26 -82.13 7.94
C LEU A 6 26.56 -82.50 7.22
N VAL A 7 27.39 -81.45 6.99
CA VAL A 7 28.84 -81.58 6.96
C VAL A 7 29.46 -80.46 7.77
N LEU A 8 30.03 -80.79 8.90
CA LEU A 8 30.96 -80.01 9.67
C LEU A 8 32.26 -79.88 8.90
N ALA A 9 32.84 -78.70 8.78
CA ALA A 9 34.24 -78.49 8.51
C ALA A 9 34.81 -77.48 9.47
N ALA A 10 35.61 -77.98 10.40
CA ALA A 10 36.44 -77.17 11.30
C ALA A 10 37.58 -76.54 10.50
N LEU A 11 37.86 -75.32 10.67
CA LEU A 11 39.10 -74.70 10.22
C LEU A 11 39.65 -73.76 11.30
N ALA A 12 40.93 -73.99 11.54
CA ALA A 12 41.76 -73.55 12.64
C ALA A 12 41.88 -72.04 12.81
N CYS A 13 42.00 -71.67 14.09
CA CYS A 13 42.45 -70.34 14.54
C CYS A 13 43.90 -70.12 14.10
N VAL A 14 44.15 -69.06 13.35
CA VAL A 14 45.47 -68.42 13.24
C VAL A 14 45.34 -67.04 13.91
N CYS A 15 45.90 -66.96 15.12
CA CYS A 15 46.10 -65.71 15.85
C CYS A 15 47.22 -64.91 15.18
N ALA A 16 46.89 -63.93 14.36
CA ALA A 16 47.83 -62.91 13.93
C ALA A 16 47.77 -61.75 14.91
N ALA A 17 48.79 -61.53 15.68
CA ALA A 17 49.02 -60.40 16.55
C ALA A 17 49.24 -59.15 15.66
N LEU A 18 48.26 -58.24 15.62
CA LEU A 18 48.43 -56.90 15.05
C LEU A 18 48.88 -55.95 16.17
N PRO A 19 49.91 -55.15 15.95
CA PRO A 19 50.30 -54.12 16.94
C PRO A 19 49.19 -53.06 17.06
N LEU A 20 48.77 -52.80 18.28
CA LEU A 20 47.97 -51.68 18.66
C LEU A 20 48.75 -50.38 18.35
N ALA A 21 48.51 -49.78 17.20
CA ALA A 21 48.92 -48.41 16.97
C ALA A 21 48.07 -47.50 17.91
N SER A 22 48.75 -47.04 18.95
CA SER A 22 48.21 -45.95 19.81
C SER A 22 47.89 -44.74 18.94
N CYS A 23 46.63 -44.51 18.71
CA CYS A 23 46.15 -43.18 18.18
C CYS A 23 46.50 -42.16 19.26
N ASP A 24 47.56 -41.42 19.00
CA ASP A 24 47.87 -40.18 19.71
C ASP A 24 46.67 -39.24 19.51
N VAL A 25 45.82 -39.15 20.55
CA VAL A 25 44.74 -38.15 20.60
C VAL A 25 45.46 -36.82 20.75
N ARG A 26 45.89 -36.25 19.61
CA ARG A 26 46.19 -34.83 19.56
C ARG A 26 44.96 -34.13 20.06
N SER A 27 45.04 -33.59 21.26
CA SER A 27 44.09 -32.62 21.77
C SER A 27 43.95 -31.52 20.71
N THR A 28 42.88 -31.58 19.95
CA THR A 28 42.45 -30.44 19.14
C THR A 28 42.37 -29.25 20.10
N PRO A 29 43.10 -28.14 19.84
CA PRO A 29 42.92 -26.94 20.64
C PRO A 29 41.43 -26.64 20.65
N PRO A 30 40.89 -26.13 21.79
CA PRO A 30 39.51 -25.70 21.84
C PRO A 30 39.27 -24.84 20.59
N LEU A 31 38.20 -25.14 19.82
CA LEU A 31 37.74 -24.22 18.80
C LEU A 31 37.59 -22.89 19.53
N GLU A 32 38.52 -21.96 19.31
CA GLU A 32 38.32 -20.56 19.69
C GLU A 32 36.97 -20.22 19.13
N ALA A 33 36.06 -19.88 20.02
CA ALA A 33 34.76 -19.28 19.60
C ALA A 33 35.12 -18.24 18.53
N PRO A 34 34.49 -18.28 17.36
CA PRO A 34 34.78 -17.27 16.36
C PRO A 34 34.71 -15.96 17.10
N ALA A 35 35.86 -15.22 17.16
CA ALA A 35 35.87 -13.87 17.69
C ALA A 35 34.63 -13.22 17.11
N GLU A 36 33.80 -12.63 17.97
CA GLU A 36 32.68 -11.78 17.52
C GLU A 36 33.31 -10.77 16.55
N ARG A 37 33.45 -11.22 15.29
CA ARG A 37 33.73 -10.32 14.20
C ARG A 37 32.57 -9.37 14.21
N ALA A 38 32.89 -8.16 14.61
CA ALA A 38 31.98 -7.05 14.51
C ALA A 38 31.13 -7.25 13.24
N LEU A 39 29.86 -7.58 13.42
CA LEU A 39 28.84 -7.62 12.38
C LEU A 39 28.66 -6.25 11.72
N ASP A 40 29.40 -5.26 12.23
CA ASP A 40 29.34 -3.84 11.93
C ASP A 40 30.07 -3.40 10.66
N SER A 41 30.67 -4.27 9.89
CA SER A 41 31.46 -3.88 8.71
C SER A 41 30.97 -4.44 7.37
N ARG A 42 29.86 -5.18 7.33
CA ARG A 42 29.21 -5.50 6.06
C ARG A 42 28.23 -4.36 5.74
N PRO A 43 28.37 -3.70 4.59
CA PRO A 43 27.31 -2.79 4.16
C PRO A 43 26.01 -3.60 4.16
N GLY A 44 24.98 -3.08 4.85
CA GLY A 44 23.64 -3.66 4.82
C GLY A 44 23.12 -3.76 3.38
N PRO A 45 21.98 -4.41 3.15
CA PRO A 45 21.37 -4.42 1.82
C PRO A 45 21.19 -2.98 1.33
N PRO A 46 21.31 -2.74 0.00
CA PRO A 46 21.14 -1.40 -0.55
C PRO A 46 19.74 -0.88 -0.23
N LEU A 47 19.60 0.43 -0.07
CA LEU A 47 18.29 1.06 0.03
C LEU A 47 17.47 0.81 -1.24
N PRO A 48 16.13 0.84 -1.15
CA PRO A 48 15.27 0.77 -2.34
C PRO A 48 15.67 1.79 -3.41
N GLU A 49 15.49 1.43 -4.67
CA GLU A 49 15.88 2.28 -5.80
C GLU A 49 15.21 3.66 -5.72
N GLY A 50 16.03 4.72 -5.83
CA GLY A 50 15.55 6.09 -5.76
C GLY A 50 15.19 6.57 -4.36
N ALA A 51 15.36 5.73 -3.32
CA ALA A 51 15.13 6.14 -1.95
C ALA A 51 16.12 7.22 -1.50
N LYS A 52 15.64 8.12 -0.63
CA LYS A 52 16.43 9.21 -0.04
C LYS A 52 16.22 9.24 1.47
N VAL A 53 17.26 9.59 2.21
CA VAL A 53 17.14 9.81 3.64
C VAL A 53 17.07 11.31 3.90
N GLU A 54 15.98 11.75 4.47
CA GLU A 54 15.78 13.10 5.01
C GLU A 54 16.14 13.07 6.49
N LYS A 55 17.10 13.89 6.92
CA LYS A 55 17.53 13.93 8.30
C LYS A 55 16.51 14.62 9.20
N ALA A 56 16.42 14.17 10.43
CA ALA A 56 15.53 14.72 11.45
C ALA A 56 15.59 16.26 11.49
N GLY A 57 14.43 16.90 11.32
CA GLY A 57 14.30 18.36 11.35
C GLY A 57 14.94 19.12 10.17
N SER A 58 15.46 18.43 9.13
CA SER A 58 16.06 19.08 7.97
C SER A 58 15.03 19.76 7.07
N THR A 59 13.80 19.27 7.06
CA THR A 59 12.66 19.86 6.34
C THR A 59 11.55 20.15 7.34
N ALA A 60 11.09 21.39 7.39
CA ALA A 60 9.95 21.74 8.23
C ALA A 60 8.66 21.17 7.63
N ALA A 61 7.74 20.74 8.49
CA ALA A 61 6.38 20.39 8.04
C ALA A 61 5.74 21.59 7.35
N GLN A 62 5.13 21.36 6.20
CA GLN A 62 4.29 22.37 5.57
C GLN A 62 2.96 22.39 6.31
N ARG A 63 2.58 23.54 6.84
CA ARG A 63 1.26 23.68 7.44
C ARG A 63 0.20 23.34 6.40
N ALA A 64 -0.77 22.53 6.81
CA ALA A 64 -1.96 22.32 6.02
C ALA A 64 -2.56 23.68 5.63
N SER A 65 -3.06 23.80 4.40
CA SER A 65 -3.71 25.01 3.95
C SER A 65 -4.92 25.31 4.84
N GLU A 66 -5.09 26.58 5.25
CA GLU A 66 -6.30 27.04 5.92
C GLU A 66 -7.49 27.14 4.93
N GLU A 67 -7.23 26.94 3.64
CA GLU A 67 -8.28 26.90 2.62
C GLU A 67 -9.21 25.71 2.86
N GLU A 68 -10.48 25.93 2.75
CA GLU A 68 -11.46 24.84 2.76
C GLU A 68 -11.43 24.04 1.45
N ILE A 69 -11.69 22.74 1.55
CA ILE A 69 -11.98 21.88 0.39
C ILE A 69 -13.15 22.48 -0.38
N LYS A 70 -12.97 22.67 -1.68
CA LYS A 70 -14.01 23.27 -2.57
C LYS A 70 -15.21 22.35 -2.72
N GLY A 71 -14.94 21.04 -2.81
CA GLY A 71 -15.96 20.02 -3.01
C GLY A 71 -16.07 19.57 -4.47
N SER A 72 -17.08 18.79 -4.75
CA SER A 72 -17.32 18.13 -6.02
C SER A 72 -18.58 18.63 -6.74
N TYR A 73 -18.91 18.03 -7.87
CA TYR A 73 -20.09 18.37 -8.66
C TYR A 73 -21.24 17.41 -8.36
N ARG A 74 -22.40 17.97 -8.01
CA ARG A 74 -23.60 17.19 -7.70
C ARG A 74 -24.03 16.36 -8.93
N PRO A 75 -24.45 15.10 -8.76
CA PRO A 75 -25.08 14.34 -9.82
C PRO A 75 -26.30 15.09 -10.40
N ASP A 76 -26.51 14.96 -11.70
CA ASP A 76 -27.68 15.46 -12.40
C ASP A 76 -28.51 14.27 -12.93
N ASP A 77 -29.65 14.53 -13.57
CA ASP A 77 -30.57 13.49 -14.06
C ASP A 77 -30.14 12.84 -15.40
N ARG A 78 -29.03 13.29 -15.99
CA ARG A 78 -28.52 12.75 -17.26
C ARG A 78 -28.04 11.31 -17.10
N LYS A 79 -28.20 10.53 -18.17
CA LYS A 79 -27.64 9.16 -18.23
C LYS A 79 -26.15 9.20 -18.49
N ALA A 80 -25.44 8.13 -18.13
CA ALA A 80 -24.00 8.00 -18.34
C ALA A 80 -23.57 8.29 -19.79
N LYS A 81 -24.32 7.81 -20.79
CA LYS A 81 -24.03 8.08 -22.22
C LYS A 81 -24.09 9.55 -22.60
N GLU A 82 -24.80 10.37 -21.84
CA GLU A 82 -24.94 11.81 -22.05
C GLU A 82 -23.89 12.59 -21.26
N ARG A 83 -23.48 12.06 -20.10
CA ARG A 83 -22.41 12.64 -19.26
C ARG A 83 -21.02 12.39 -19.85
N VAL A 84 -20.75 11.17 -20.30
CA VAL A 84 -19.41 10.73 -20.72
C VAL A 84 -19.41 10.04 -22.11
N PRO A 85 -19.91 10.73 -23.15
CA PRO A 85 -20.10 10.14 -24.48
C PRO A 85 -18.82 9.61 -25.11
N ASP A 86 -17.67 10.26 -24.90
CA ASP A 86 -16.39 9.84 -25.46
C ASP A 86 -15.87 8.56 -24.77
N ILE A 87 -16.06 8.43 -23.46
CA ILE A 87 -15.73 7.21 -22.72
C ILE A 87 -16.63 6.05 -23.18
N VAL A 88 -17.92 6.31 -23.33
CA VAL A 88 -18.88 5.31 -23.85
C VAL A 88 -18.50 4.89 -25.27
N LYS A 89 -18.18 5.83 -26.15
CA LYS A 89 -17.75 5.55 -27.53
C LYS A 89 -16.46 4.72 -27.58
N ARG A 90 -15.51 5.00 -26.69
CA ARG A 90 -14.27 4.22 -26.57
C ARG A 90 -14.50 2.81 -26.05
N GLY A 91 -15.60 2.57 -25.32
CA GLY A 91 -16.02 1.25 -24.85
C GLY A 91 -15.33 0.76 -23.58
N ARG A 92 -14.55 1.59 -22.91
CA ARG A 92 -13.89 1.29 -21.63
C ARG A 92 -13.53 2.54 -20.86
N LEU A 93 -13.45 2.40 -19.53
CA LEU A 93 -12.92 3.41 -18.61
C LEU A 93 -11.43 3.16 -18.37
N ILE A 94 -10.57 4.19 -18.41
CA ILE A 94 -9.13 4.06 -18.15
C ILE A 94 -8.87 4.60 -16.74
N VAL A 95 -8.41 3.73 -15.83
CA VAL A 95 -8.26 4.04 -14.41
C VAL A 95 -6.83 3.85 -13.95
N GLY A 96 -6.26 4.90 -13.37
CA GLY A 96 -4.98 4.83 -12.69
C GLY A 96 -5.13 4.21 -11.30
N VAL A 97 -4.35 3.16 -11.01
CA VAL A 97 -4.36 2.40 -9.75
C VAL A 97 -2.93 2.11 -9.30
N ASP A 98 -2.76 1.61 -8.08
CA ASP A 98 -1.50 1.02 -7.63
C ASP A 98 -1.38 -0.44 -8.11
N ARG A 99 -0.17 -0.97 -8.10
CA ARG A 99 0.10 -2.38 -8.47
C ARG A 99 0.46 -3.26 -7.28
N SER A 100 0.70 -2.66 -6.11
CA SER A 100 1.33 -3.32 -4.95
C SER A 100 0.65 -3.04 -3.62
N ASN A 101 -0.37 -2.20 -3.56
CA ASN A 101 -1.12 -1.92 -2.34
C ASN A 101 -2.08 -3.07 -2.05
N ASN A 102 -1.61 -4.08 -1.31
CA ASN A 102 -2.41 -5.24 -0.96
C ASN A 102 -3.73 -4.81 -0.31
N LEU A 103 -4.82 -5.54 -0.55
CA LEU A 103 -6.21 -5.28 -0.19
C LEU A 103 -6.86 -4.07 -0.91
N LEU A 104 -6.10 -3.04 -1.31
CA LEU A 104 -6.64 -1.83 -1.94
C LEU A 104 -6.58 -1.87 -3.46
N SER A 105 -5.39 -1.96 -4.03
CA SER A 105 -5.18 -2.24 -5.44
C SER A 105 -3.83 -2.92 -5.65
N TYR A 106 -3.86 -4.14 -6.14
CA TYR A 106 -2.66 -4.93 -6.38
C TYR A 106 -2.85 -5.86 -7.56
N ARG A 107 -1.73 -6.26 -8.16
CA ARG A 107 -1.74 -7.30 -9.18
C ARG A 107 -1.55 -8.67 -8.52
N ASP A 108 -2.55 -9.52 -8.63
CA ASP A 108 -2.49 -10.89 -8.14
C ASP A 108 -1.46 -11.68 -8.95
N ALA A 109 -0.44 -12.21 -8.25
CA ALA A 109 0.68 -12.90 -8.91
C ALA A 109 0.27 -14.25 -9.53
N ALA A 110 -0.79 -14.89 -9.04
CA ALA A 110 -1.25 -16.18 -9.52
C ALA A 110 -2.13 -16.05 -10.78
N THR A 111 -3.03 -15.04 -10.80
CA THR A 111 -3.97 -14.85 -11.90
C THR A 111 -3.55 -13.77 -12.90
N GLY A 112 -2.69 -12.85 -12.46
CA GLY A 112 -2.32 -11.65 -13.22
C GLY A 112 -3.37 -10.55 -13.19
N ASP A 113 -4.51 -10.75 -12.51
CA ASP A 113 -5.59 -9.79 -12.41
C ASP A 113 -5.26 -8.64 -11.45
N VAL A 114 -5.84 -7.50 -11.72
CA VAL A 114 -5.82 -6.36 -10.78
C VAL A 114 -7.03 -6.50 -9.86
N ARG A 115 -6.80 -6.50 -8.53
CA ARG A 115 -7.81 -6.77 -7.50
C ARG A 115 -7.67 -5.79 -6.34
N GLY A 116 -8.73 -5.69 -5.52
CA GLY A 116 -8.74 -4.91 -4.29
C GLY A 116 -9.93 -3.95 -4.19
N PHE A 117 -10.08 -3.34 -3.02
CA PHE A 117 -11.17 -2.43 -2.69
C PHE A 117 -11.35 -1.31 -3.73
N GLU A 118 -10.26 -0.62 -4.09
CA GLU A 118 -10.27 0.49 -5.05
C GLU A 118 -10.57 0.02 -6.49
N VAL A 119 -10.14 -1.18 -6.81
CA VAL A 119 -10.43 -1.83 -8.09
C VAL A 119 -11.93 -2.09 -8.24
N ASP A 120 -12.57 -2.56 -7.16
CA ASP A 120 -14.01 -2.83 -7.17
C ASP A 120 -14.83 -1.54 -7.16
N ILE A 121 -14.37 -0.47 -6.49
CA ILE A 121 -14.96 0.88 -6.64
C ILE A 121 -14.90 1.33 -8.11
N ALA A 122 -13.76 1.17 -8.78
CA ALA A 122 -13.62 1.53 -10.20
C ALA A 122 -14.51 0.67 -11.11
N ARG A 123 -14.67 -0.62 -10.80
CA ARG A 123 -15.59 -1.52 -11.50
C ARG A 123 -17.05 -1.13 -11.35
N GLU A 124 -17.46 -0.63 -10.18
CA GLU A 124 -18.83 -0.12 -9.98
C GLU A 124 -19.10 1.13 -10.83
N ILE A 125 -18.08 2.00 -10.99
CA ILE A 125 -18.20 3.15 -11.90
C ILE A 125 -18.35 2.67 -13.36
N ALA A 126 -17.57 1.68 -13.77
CA ALA A 126 -17.69 1.11 -15.11
C ALA A 126 -19.04 0.40 -15.31
N ARG A 127 -19.55 -0.29 -14.29
CA ARG A 127 -20.89 -0.91 -14.32
C ARG A 127 -21.98 0.13 -14.63
N ASP A 128 -21.94 1.28 -13.97
CA ASP A 128 -22.95 2.33 -14.19
C ASP A 128 -22.80 3.01 -15.56
N ILE A 129 -21.58 3.06 -16.11
CA ILE A 129 -21.35 3.65 -17.44
C ILE A 129 -21.73 2.67 -18.56
N PHE A 130 -21.39 1.39 -18.46
CA PHE A 130 -21.46 0.43 -19.55
C PHE A 130 -22.44 -0.73 -19.32
N GLY A 131 -22.97 -0.90 -18.11
CA GLY A 131 -23.67 -2.12 -17.69
C GLY A 131 -22.75 -3.33 -17.43
N ASP A 132 -21.42 -3.15 -17.56
CA ASP A 132 -20.41 -4.20 -17.44
C ASP A 132 -19.22 -3.69 -16.59
N PRO A 133 -18.97 -4.27 -15.41
CA PRO A 133 -17.86 -3.88 -14.52
C PRO A 133 -16.47 -4.17 -15.09
N ASN A 134 -16.38 -5.02 -16.13
CA ASN A 134 -15.13 -5.41 -16.76
C ASN A 134 -14.68 -4.44 -17.87
N LYS A 135 -15.47 -3.44 -18.17
CA LYS A 135 -15.14 -2.40 -19.16
C LYS A 135 -14.17 -1.34 -18.59
N VAL A 136 -13.12 -1.83 -17.90
CA VAL A 136 -12.05 -1.01 -17.31
C VAL A 136 -10.70 -1.42 -17.90
N ASP A 137 -9.87 -0.42 -18.17
CA ASP A 137 -8.44 -0.58 -18.49
C ASP A 137 -7.64 0.01 -17.32
N PHE A 138 -7.06 -0.85 -16.48
CA PHE A 138 -6.27 -0.43 -15.34
C PHE A 138 -4.85 -0.09 -15.76
N ARG A 139 -4.35 1.08 -15.35
CA ARG A 139 -2.99 1.54 -15.56
C ARG A 139 -2.29 1.79 -14.24
N PHE A 140 -1.08 1.28 -14.12
CA PHE A 140 -0.27 1.51 -12.92
C PHE A 140 0.35 2.91 -12.98
N VAL A 141 0.09 3.68 -11.92
CA VAL A 141 0.52 5.07 -11.81
C VAL A 141 1.21 5.25 -10.45
N GLU A 142 2.43 5.72 -10.42
CA GLU A 142 3.16 6.04 -9.19
C GLU A 142 2.53 7.27 -8.47
N SER A 143 2.81 7.43 -7.16
CA SER A 143 2.26 8.54 -6.37
C SER A 143 2.66 9.90 -6.94
N SER A 144 3.89 10.05 -7.44
CA SER A 144 4.42 11.25 -8.07
C SER A 144 3.76 11.59 -9.40
N ASP A 145 3.26 10.59 -10.13
CA ASP A 145 2.88 10.71 -11.53
C ASP A 145 1.37 10.91 -11.73
N ARG A 146 0.60 10.93 -10.62
CA ARG A 146 -0.87 11.00 -10.66
C ARG A 146 -1.40 12.21 -11.42
N VAL A 147 -0.85 13.39 -11.13
CA VAL A 147 -1.27 14.65 -11.77
C VAL A 147 -0.93 14.64 -13.25
N ASP A 148 0.26 14.20 -13.62
CA ASP A 148 0.71 14.14 -15.01
C ASP A 148 -0.07 13.11 -15.82
N ALA A 149 -0.38 11.94 -15.23
CA ALA A 149 -1.21 10.93 -15.89
C ALA A 149 -2.63 11.43 -16.21
N LEU A 150 -3.22 12.23 -15.31
CA LEU A 150 -4.50 12.89 -15.55
C LEU A 150 -4.40 13.99 -16.60
N ASN A 151 -3.39 14.86 -16.49
CA ASN A 151 -3.24 16.02 -17.37
C ASN A 151 -2.85 15.64 -18.80
N SER A 152 -2.09 14.58 -18.99
CA SER A 152 -1.78 14.03 -20.32
C SER A 152 -2.93 13.23 -20.95
N GLY A 153 -3.97 12.89 -20.17
CA GLY A 153 -5.05 12.01 -20.63
C GLY A 153 -4.63 10.54 -20.74
N ALA A 154 -3.52 10.15 -20.10
CA ALA A 154 -3.12 8.75 -20.01
C ALA A 154 -4.16 7.91 -19.25
N VAL A 155 -4.85 8.53 -18.31
CA VAL A 155 -5.99 7.95 -17.56
C VAL A 155 -7.16 8.94 -17.52
N ASP A 156 -8.39 8.41 -17.40
CA ASP A 156 -9.59 9.23 -17.22
C ASP A 156 -9.71 9.70 -15.76
N MET A 157 -9.35 8.82 -14.84
CA MET A 157 -9.41 9.05 -13.41
C MET A 157 -8.37 8.23 -12.65
N ILE A 158 -8.11 8.63 -11.41
CA ILE A 158 -7.24 7.95 -10.44
C ILE A 158 -8.11 7.44 -9.28
N VAL A 159 -8.01 6.16 -8.97
CA VAL A 159 -8.56 5.54 -7.76
C VAL A 159 -7.38 4.85 -7.06
N ARG A 160 -6.68 5.63 -6.22
CA ARG A 160 -5.38 5.21 -5.66
C ARG A 160 -5.04 6.02 -4.42
N THR A 161 -5.72 5.72 -3.30
CA THR A 161 -5.45 6.29 -1.95
C THR A 161 -5.10 7.79 -1.99
N MET A 162 -5.87 8.56 -2.77
CA MET A 162 -5.56 9.97 -2.96
C MET A 162 -6.43 10.84 -2.05
N THR A 163 -5.82 11.31 -0.97
CA THR A 163 -6.45 12.22 -0.02
C THR A 163 -6.93 13.48 -0.69
N ILE A 164 -8.17 13.85 -0.41
CA ILE A 164 -8.73 15.12 -0.81
C ILE A 164 -8.12 16.21 0.07
N SER A 165 -7.41 17.16 -0.52
CA SER A 165 -6.86 18.31 0.18
C SER A 165 -6.94 19.57 -0.67
N PRO A 166 -6.98 20.77 -0.04
CA PRO A 166 -7.00 22.04 -0.77
C PRO A 166 -5.80 22.22 -1.71
N GLU A 167 -4.63 21.73 -1.31
CA GLU A 167 -3.41 21.78 -2.12
C GLU A 167 -3.59 20.99 -3.42
N ARG A 168 -4.12 19.76 -3.31
CA ARG A 168 -4.35 18.89 -4.46
C ARG A 168 -5.49 19.37 -5.35
N GLU A 169 -6.49 20.06 -4.79
CA GLU A 169 -7.57 20.68 -5.59
C GLU A 169 -7.10 21.84 -6.50
N ARG A 170 -5.84 22.28 -6.35
CA ARG A 170 -5.23 23.24 -7.29
C ARG A 170 -4.87 22.57 -8.61
N ASP A 171 -4.56 21.30 -8.61
CA ASP A 171 -4.05 20.54 -9.75
C ASP A 171 -5.07 19.57 -10.35
N VAL A 172 -5.93 18.98 -9.51
CA VAL A 172 -6.95 18.01 -9.90
C VAL A 172 -8.31 18.37 -9.31
N ALA A 173 -9.35 17.65 -9.73
CA ALA A 173 -10.66 17.73 -9.09
C ALA A 173 -11.06 16.36 -8.54
N PHE A 174 -11.76 16.38 -7.40
CA PHE A 174 -12.12 15.17 -6.67
C PHE A 174 -13.62 14.87 -6.71
N SER A 175 -13.94 13.59 -6.62
CA SER A 175 -15.29 13.13 -6.25
C SER A 175 -15.59 13.44 -4.77
N ILE A 176 -16.81 13.13 -4.32
CA ILE A 176 -17.06 12.95 -2.89
C ILE A 176 -16.17 11.83 -2.36
N PRO A 177 -15.84 11.80 -1.04
CA PRO A 177 -14.98 10.75 -0.48
C PRO A 177 -15.53 9.35 -0.75
N TYR A 178 -14.69 8.39 -1.11
CA TYR A 178 -15.07 6.97 -1.19
C TYR A 178 -14.52 6.16 -0.02
N MET A 179 -13.61 6.72 0.77
CA MET A 179 -13.03 6.11 1.97
C MET A 179 -12.70 7.18 2.99
N SER A 180 -12.86 6.87 4.26
CA SER A 180 -12.31 7.63 5.38
C SER A 180 -11.36 6.71 6.16
N THR A 181 -10.18 7.21 6.54
CA THR A 181 -9.08 6.44 7.09
C THR A 181 -8.30 7.27 8.11
N GLN A 182 -7.50 6.61 8.95
CA GLN A 182 -6.73 7.26 10.01
C GLN A 182 -5.24 7.04 9.79
N THR A 183 -4.45 8.10 9.78
CA THR A 183 -2.99 7.96 9.72
C THR A 183 -2.47 7.38 11.03
N ARG A 184 -1.74 6.28 10.95
CA ARG A 184 -1.15 5.54 12.07
C ARG A 184 0.26 5.07 11.73
N MET A 185 0.85 4.22 12.58
CA MET A 185 2.21 3.70 12.36
C MET A 185 2.22 2.18 12.39
N LEU A 186 2.90 1.56 11.43
CA LEU A 186 3.24 0.13 11.42
C LEU A 186 4.68 -0.06 11.86
N VAL A 187 4.92 -1.01 12.73
CA VAL A 187 6.25 -1.37 13.24
C VAL A 187 6.40 -2.90 13.32
N LEU A 188 7.64 -3.39 13.47
CA LEU A 188 7.84 -4.79 13.85
C LEU A 188 7.32 -5.02 15.27
N THR A 189 6.61 -6.13 15.48
CA THR A 189 5.91 -6.44 16.75
C THR A 189 6.84 -6.41 17.97
N ASN A 190 8.10 -6.79 17.79
CA ASN A 190 9.12 -6.83 18.86
C ASN A 190 10.01 -5.59 18.92
N SER A 191 9.70 -4.53 18.19
CA SER A 191 10.52 -3.29 18.14
C SER A 191 10.56 -2.50 19.45
N GLY A 192 9.56 -2.70 20.31
CA GLY A 192 9.36 -1.90 21.52
C GLY A 192 8.73 -0.53 21.26
N ILE A 193 8.51 -0.13 20.01
CA ILE A 193 7.86 1.12 19.61
C ILE A 193 6.34 0.95 19.76
N LYS A 194 5.69 1.84 20.49
CA LYS A 194 4.25 1.80 20.75
C LYS A 194 3.49 3.00 20.17
N SER A 195 4.22 4.06 19.85
CA SER A 195 3.66 5.30 19.32
C SER A 195 4.71 6.08 18.53
N VAL A 196 4.29 7.07 17.78
CA VAL A 196 5.17 7.95 17.03
C VAL A 196 6.17 8.71 17.95
N LYS A 197 5.83 8.88 19.24
CA LYS A 197 6.72 9.53 20.24
C LYS A 197 7.95 8.68 20.55
N ASP A 198 7.83 7.36 20.43
CA ASP A 198 8.94 6.42 20.69
C ASP A 198 9.89 6.34 19.48
N ALA A 199 9.55 7.00 18.38
CA ALA A 199 10.36 7.00 17.16
C ALA A 199 11.48 8.06 17.14
N ALA A 200 11.68 8.83 18.21
CA ALA A 200 12.77 9.80 18.30
C ALA A 200 14.14 9.13 18.10
N GLY A 201 14.94 9.64 17.15
CA GLY A 201 16.23 9.05 16.75
C GLY A 201 16.13 7.77 15.90
N LYS A 202 14.94 7.41 15.49
CA LYS A 202 14.63 6.28 14.61
C LYS A 202 14.43 6.75 13.18
N THR A 203 14.34 5.80 12.23
CA THR A 203 14.04 6.06 10.83
C THR A 203 12.60 5.64 10.53
N LEU A 204 11.77 6.58 10.10
CA LEU A 204 10.42 6.30 9.65
C LEU A 204 10.35 6.32 8.12
N CYS A 205 9.60 5.40 7.51
CA CYS A 205 9.43 5.37 6.07
C CYS A 205 8.12 6.06 5.65
N GLY A 206 8.21 6.83 4.57
CA GLY A 206 7.09 7.44 3.87
C GLY A 206 7.35 7.50 2.37
N VAL A 207 6.27 7.61 1.59
CA VAL A 207 6.36 7.67 0.12
C VAL A 207 6.36 9.11 -0.36
N GLY A 208 7.21 9.41 -1.35
CA GLY A 208 7.25 10.72 -1.99
C GLY A 208 5.89 11.15 -2.55
N ALA A 209 5.57 12.44 -2.50
CA ALA A 209 4.28 13.03 -2.92
C ALA A 209 3.04 12.47 -2.17
N SER A 210 3.24 11.89 -0.97
CA SER A 210 2.15 11.52 -0.05
C SER A 210 1.97 12.54 1.05
N THR A 211 0.79 12.62 1.65
CA THR A 211 0.49 13.40 2.85
C THR A 211 1.26 12.88 4.07
N ALA A 212 1.55 11.58 4.09
CA ALA A 212 2.30 10.93 5.16
C ALA A 212 3.67 11.58 5.48
N LEU A 213 4.36 12.16 4.48
CA LEU A 213 5.61 12.87 4.74
C LEU A 213 5.41 14.08 5.65
N GLU A 214 4.35 14.86 5.42
CA GLU A 214 4.03 16.01 6.24
C GLU A 214 3.63 15.57 7.65
N THR A 215 2.82 14.52 7.77
CA THR A 215 2.45 13.90 9.05
C THR A 215 3.69 13.44 9.83
N ILE A 216 4.68 12.80 9.17
CA ILE A 216 5.93 12.42 9.85
C ILE A 216 6.70 13.67 10.31
N ARG A 217 6.84 14.68 9.46
CA ARG A 217 7.55 15.92 9.79
C ARG A 217 6.92 16.66 10.98
N GLU A 218 5.60 16.64 11.08
CA GLU A 218 4.85 17.29 12.15
C GLU A 218 4.89 16.49 13.45
N HIS A 219 4.57 15.19 13.39
CA HIS A 219 4.37 14.36 14.58
C HIS A 219 5.64 13.66 15.07
N ALA A 220 6.66 13.50 14.19
CA ALA A 220 7.93 12.84 14.49
C ALA A 220 9.15 13.67 14.08
N PRO A 221 9.27 14.98 14.46
CA PRO A 221 10.32 15.88 13.97
C PRO A 221 11.75 15.46 14.39
N LYS A 222 11.88 14.49 15.30
CA LYS A 222 13.16 13.95 15.76
C LYS A 222 13.54 12.63 15.10
N SER A 223 12.78 12.17 14.10
CA SER A 223 13.03 10.95 13.33
C SER A 223 13.64 11.29 11.98
N ASP A 224 14.58 10.47 11.51
CA ASP A 224 14.99 10.48 10.12
C ASP A 224 13.82 9.95 9.25
N ILE A 225 13.72 10.39 8.01
CA ILE A 225 12.68 9.90 7.09
C ILE A 225 13.34 9.19 5.91
N LEU A 226 13.06 7.91 5.74
CA LEU A 226 13.36 7.19 4.52
C LEU A 226 12.23 7.45 3.52
N VAL A 227 12.50 8.26 2.52
CA VAL A 227 11.55 8.59 1.46
C VAL A 227 11.74 7.61 0.31
N THR A 228 10.70 6.84 -0.01
CA THR A 228 10.71 5.83 -1.07
C THR A 228 9.73 6.20 -2.20
N ARG A 229 9.68 5.38 -3.27
CA ARG A 229 8.78 5.57 -4.40
C ARG A 229 7.45 4.86 -4.23
N SER A 230 7.42 3.75 -3.48
CA SER A 230 6.24 2.93 -3.28
C SER A 230 6.10 2.48 -1.82
N TRP A 231 4.89 2.11 -1.43
CA TRP A 231 4.62 1.54 -0.11
C TRP A 231 5.21 0.13 0.07
N GLY A 232 5.35 -0.62 -1.03
CA GLY A 232 6.08 -1.89 -1.02
C GLY A 232 7.55 -1.72 -0.68
N ASP A 233 8.19 -0.63 -1.14
CA ASP A 233 9.56 -0.30 -0.76
C ASP A 233 9.68 0.03 0.73
N CYS A 234 8.68 0.70 1.32
CA CYS A 234 8.64 0.95 2.75
C CYS A 234 8.51 -0.36 3.56
N LEU A 235 7.63 -1.27 3.13
CA LEU A 235 7.48 -2.57 3.79
C LEU A 235 8.78 -3.38 3.71
N MET A 236 9.42 -3.42 2.56
CA MET A 236 10.72 -4.07 2.38
C MET A 236 11.80 -3.43 3.27
N ALA A 237 11.85 -2.10 3.33
CA ALA A 237 12.80 -1.38 4.19
C ALA A 237 12.59 -1.70 5.69
N LEU A 238 11.33 -1.82 6.13
CA LEU A 238 11.00 -2.24 7.50
C LEU A 238 11.47 -3.67 7.76
N GLN A 239 11.22 -4.61 6.86
CA GLN A 239 11.65 -6.01 6.95
C GLN A 239 13.17 -6.16 6.97
N LEU A 240 13.90 -5.28 6.27
CA LEU A 240 15.36 -5.26 6.20
C LEU A 240 16.01 -4.42 7.31
N ASN A 241 15.24 -3.92 8.29
CA ASN A 241 15.69 -3.01 9.35
C ASN A 241 16.37 -1.73 8.81
N GLN A 242 15.96 -1.25 7.66
CA GLN A 242 16.37 0.03 7.07
C GLN A 242 15.44 1.17 7.51
N ALA A 243 14.27 0.82 8.01
CA ALA A 243 13.33 1.69 8.70
C ALA A 243 12.83 1.01 9.97
N ASP A 244 12.50 1.80 10.99
CA ASP A 244 11.95 1.32 12.27
C ASP A 244 10.42 1.34 12.30
N GLY A 245 9.80 2.06 11.37
CA GLY A 245 8.34 2.15 11.23
C GLY A 245 7.91 2.77 9.90
N ILE A 246 6.64 2.57 9.57
CA ILE A 246 5.99 3.15 8.39
C ILE A 246 4.80 3.97 8.90
N VAL A 247 4.71 5.23 8.50
CA VAL A 247 3.59 6.11 8.88
C VAL A 247 2.75 6.38 7.64
N VAL A 248 1.50 5.92 7.68
CA VAL A 248 0.51 6.15 6.62
C VAL A 248 -0.88 5.73 7.13
N ASP A 249 -1.87 5.84 6.28
CA ASP A 249 -3.26 5.49 6.57
C ASP A 249 -3.43 4.02 6.92
N ASP A 250 -4.26 3.73 7.91
CA ASP A 250 -4.53 2.39 8.42
C ASP A 250 -5.06 1.43 7.35
N ALA A 251 -5.75 1.94 6.33
CA ALA A 251 -6.14 1.14 5.17
C ALA A 251 -4.94 0.56 4.41
N LEU A 252 -3.88 1.36 4.20
CA LEU A 252 -2.62 0.90 3.60
C LEU A 252 -1.83 0.00 4.56
N LEU A 253 -1.77 0.38 5.84
CA LEU A 253 -1.09 -0.41 6.87
C LEU A 253 -1.72 -1.79 7.04
N SER A 254 -3.05 -1.90 6.91
CA SER A 254 -3.76 -3.18 6.95
C SER A 254 -3.32 -4.11 5.82
N GLY A 255 -3.15 -3.58 4.62
CA GLY A 255 -2.61 -4.34 3.49
C GLY A 255 -1.19 -4.81 3.70
N MET A 256 -0.34 -4.01 4.38
CA MET A 256 1.02 -4.39 4.75
C MET A 256 1.04 -5.44 5.87
N ALA A 257 0.24 -5.25 6.91
CA ALA A 257 0.11 -6.21 8.03
C ALA A 257 -0.43 -7.57 7.56
N ALA A 258 -1.31 -7.58 6.54
CA ALA A 258 -1.78 -8.81 5.90
C ALA A 258 -0.66 -9.57 5.16
N GLN A 259 0.41 -8.89 4.74
CA GLN A 259 1.57 -9.50 4.06
C GLN A 259 2.64 -9.95 5.05
N ASP A 260 2.69 -9.35 6.24
CA ASP A 260 3.72 -9.65 7.24
C ASP A 260 3.14 -9.68 8.66
N SER A 261 2.92 -10.89 9.15
CA SER A 261 2.38 -11.15 10.49
C SER A 261 3.32 -10.76 11.65
N TYR A 262 4.57 -10.41 11.36
CA TYR A 262 5.51 -9.88 12.35
C TYR A 262 5.39 -8.36 12.53
N THR A 263 4.42 -7.72 11.90
CA THR A 263 4.16 -6.29 12.03
C THR A 263 2.92 -6.02 12.87
N SER A 264 2.84 -4.83 13.45
CA SER A 264 1.69 -4.36 14.23
C SER A 264 1.42 -2.88 13.95
N ILE A 265 0.15 -2.53 13.78
CA ILE A 265 -0.29 -1.14 13.72
C ILE A 265 -0.38 -0.62 15.14
N VAL A 266 0.33 0.45 15.46
CA VAL A 266 0.46 0.99 16.83
C VAL A 266 0.12 2.48 16.90
N GLY A 267 -0.09 2.94 18.13
CA GLY A 267 -0.36 4.34 18.45
C GLY A 267 -1.81 4.76 18.18
N GLU A 268 -2.18 5.91 18.74
CA GLU A 268 -3.45 6.57 18.46
C GLU A 268 -3.42 7.15 17.04
N PRO A 269 -4.58 7.36 16.42
CA PRO A 269 -4.67 8.07 15.15
C PRO A 269 -4.01 9.45 15.22
N LEU A 270 -3.22 9.77 14.21
CA LEU A 270 -2.56 11.09 14.08
C LEU A 270 -3.46 12.08 13.36
N GLU A 271 -4.03 11.66 12.24
CA GLU A 271 -4.87 12.48 11.37
C GLU A 271 -5.98 11.63 10.76
N THR A 272 -7.07 12.28 10.37
CA THR A 272 -8.15 11.66 9.58
C THR A 272 -8.01 12.11 8.14
N GLU A 273 -7.97 11.17 7.20
CA GLU A 273 -7.89 11.44 5.78
C GLU A 273 -9.10 10.88 5.02
N ASN A 274 -9.48 11.54 3.94
CA ASN A 274 -10.58 11.11 3.09
C ASN A 274 -10.08 10.93 1.65
N TYR A 275 -10.22 9.72 1.09
CA TYR A 275 -9.84 9.48 -0.29
C TYR A 275 -10.94 9.85 -1.26
N GLY A 276 -10.57 10.51 -2.35
CA GLY A 276 -11.45 10.82 -3.46
C GLY A 276 -10.94 10.22 -4.77
N VAL A 277 -11.87 9.95 -5.67
CA VAL A 277 -11.52 9.69 -7.07
C VAL A 277 -11.07 11.00 -7.70
N ALA A 278 -9.82 11.04 -8.17
CA ALA A 278 -9.29 12.24 -8.81
C ALA A 278 -9.49 12.17 -10.33
N VAL A 279 -9.85 13.30 -10.91
CA VAL A 279 -9.89 13.51 -12.36
C VAL A 279 -9.09 14.75 -12.71
N ARG A 280 -8.74 14.91 -13.99
CA ARG A 280 -8.16 16.16 -14.48
C ARG A 280 -9.04 17.35 -14.08
N ARG A 281 -8.40 18.44 -13.65
CA ARG A 281 -9.15 19.66 -13.28
C ARG A 281 -9.96 20.19 -14.47
N PRO A 282 -11.26 20.50 -14.27
CA PRO A 282 -12.08 21.04 -15.34
C PRO A 282 -11.51 22.35 -15.92
N SER A 283 -11.52 22.45 -17.23
CA SER A 283 -11.11 23.65 -17.94
C SER A 283 -12.03 23.91 -19.15
N LYS A 284 -11.86 25.05 -19.83
CA LYS A 284 -12.62 25.36 -21.05
C LYS A 284 -12.35 24.35 -22.17
N GLN A 285 -11.12 23.79 -22.25
CA GLN A 285 -10.73 22.81 -23.25
C GLN A 285 -11.10 21.37 -22.88
N HIS A 286 -11.17 21.08 -21.57
CA HIS A 286 -11.43 19.76 -21.03
C HIS A 286 -12.41 19.85 -19.87
N ASP A 287 -13.70 19.72 -20.18
CA ASP A 287 -14.74 19.72 -19.17
C ASP A 287 -14.93 18.33 -18.56
N THR A 288 -14.30 18.08 -17.43
CA THR A 288 -14.40 16.82 -16.67
C THR A 288 -15.50 16.82 -15.62
N ARG A 289 -16.27 17.92 -15.47
CA ARG A 289 -17.42 17.99 -14.55
C ARG A 289 -18.44 16.87 -14.79
N PRO A 290 -18.81 16.54 -16.06
CA PRO A 290 -19.73 15.44 -16.31
C PRO A 290 -19.20 14.07 -15.83
N LEU A 291 -17.88 13.83 -15.92
CA LEU A 291 -17.27 12.61 -15.39
C LEU A 291 -17.35 12.57 -13.85
N LEU A 292 -17.08 13.69 -13.17
CA LEU A 292 -17.24 13.78 -11.71
C LEU A 292 -18.69 13.54 -11.27
N ARG A 293 -19.68 14.10 -12.00
CA ARG A 293 -21.10 13.82 -11.75
C ARG A 293 -21.43 12.34 -11.89
N GLN A 294 -20.84 11.69 -12.89
CA GLN A 294 -21.01 10.23 -13.08
C GLN A 294 -20.39 9.44 -11.93
N VAL A 295 -19.16 9.77 -11.54
CA VAL A 295 -18.47 9.14 -10.39
C VAL A 295 -19.27 9.34 -9.12
N ASN A 296 -19.69 10.56 -8.82
CA ASN A 296 -20.49 10.86 -7.63
C ASN A 296 -21.84 10.14 -7.62
N SER A 297 -22.51 10.06 -8.78
CA SER A 297 -23.74 9.28 -8.93
C SER A 297 -23.54 7.81 -8.53
N THR A 298 -22.43 7.21 -8.95
CA THR A 298 -22.08 5.84 -8.59
C THR A 298 -21.77 5.72 -7.10
N LEU A 299 -20.93 6.63 -6.55
CA LEU A 299 -20.57 6.60 -5.13
C LEU A 299 -21.80 6.77 -4.22
N GLU A 300 -22.74 7.67 -4.56
CA GLU A 300 -24.00 7.81 -3.83
C GLU A 300 -24.87 6.54 -3.94
N ARG A 301 -24.92 5.91 -5.11
CA ARG A 301 -25.66 4.67 -5.31
C ARG A 301 -25.10 3.55 -4.43
N ILE A 302 -23.79 3.27 -4.53
CA ILE A 302 -23.19 2.14 -3.81
C ILE A 302 -23.23 2.32 -2.30
N ARG A 303 -23.20 3.56 -1.80
CA ARG A 303 -23.42 3.88 -0.38
C ARG A 303 -24.86 3.55 0.05
N ARG A 304 -25.83 3.95 -0.75
CA ARG A 304 -27.25 3.80 -0.45
C ARG A 304 -27.74 2.35 -0.52
N ASP A 305 -27.23 1.57 -1.48
CA ASP A 305 -27.68 0.20 -1.72
C ASP A 305 -26.85 -0.87 -0.99
N GLY A 306 -25.88 -0.45 -0.15
CA GLY A 306 -25.04 -1.34 0.65
C GLY A 306 -23.90 -2.02 -0.15
N THR A 307 -23.75 -1.72 -1.42
CA THR A 307 -22.65 -2.27 -2.25
C THR A 307 -21.29 -1.85 -1.69
N TRP A 308 -21.17 -0.59 -1.22
CA TRP A 308 -19.93 -0.09 -0.64
C TRP A 308 -19.53 -0.88 0.62
N SER A 309 -20.47 -1.07 1.55
CA SER A 309 -20.21 -1.85 2.79
C SER A 309 -19.80 -3.29 2.49
N ARG A 310 -20.44 -3.93 1.49
CA ARG A 310 -20.06 -5.27 1.06
C ARG A 310 -18.64 -5.32 0.49
N ILE A 311 -18.24 -4.35 -0.35
CA ILE A 311 -16.88 -4.27 -0.89
C ILE A 311 -15.88 -4.00 0.24
N PHE A 312 -16.23 -3.11 1.20
CA PHE A 312 -15.38 -2.83 2.35
C PHE A 312 -15.17 -4.08 3.19
N GLU A 313 -16.24 -4.79 3.56
CA GLU A 313 -16.17 -6.01 4.36
C GLU A 313 -15.34 -7.11 3.66
N GLU A 314 -15.50 -7.27 2.36
CA GLU A 314 -14.74 -8.26 1.57
C GLU A 314 -13.24 -8.01 1.63
N TRP A 315 -12.80 -6.75 1.54
CA TRP A 315 -11.37 -6.43 1.43
C TRP A 315 -10.73 -5.99 2.74
N LEU A 316 -11.42 -5.22 3.55
CA LEU A 316 -10.86 -4.51 4.71
C LEU A 316 -11.49 -4.93 6.05
N GLY A 317 -12.68 -5.53 6.06
CA GLY A 317 -13.43 -5.84 7.27
C GLY A 317 -12.72 -6.77 8.26
N THR A 318 -11.75 -7.58 7.80
CA THR A 318 -10.90 -8.37 8.71
C THR A 318 -9.92 -7.50 9.52
N TYR A 319 -9.56 -6.33 9.03
CA TYR A 319 -8.50 -5.49 9.59
C TYR A 319 -9.00 -4.17 10.16
N LEU A 320 -10.10 -3.66 9.65
CA LEU A 320 -10.64 -2.35 10.00
C LEU A 320 -12.13 -2.46 10.30
N GLU A 321 -12.58 -1.64 11.23
CA GLU A 321 -14.01 -1.35 11.38
C GLU A 321 -14.50 -0.48 10.23
N GLU A 322 -15.74 -0.70 9.79
CA GLU A 322 -16.35 0.09 8.73
C GLU A 322 -16.43 1.58 9.13
N PRO A 323 -15.74 2.48 8.41
CA PRO A 323 -15.73 3.88 8.78
C PRO A 323 -17.05 4.57 8.38
N THR A 324 -17.44 5.56 9.16
CA THR A 324 -18.49 6.49 8.73
C THR A 324 -17.93 7.43 7.66
N LEU A 325 -18.42 7.29 6.43
CA LEU A 325 -18.03 8.19 5.36
C LEU A 325 -18.65 9.59 5.58
N PRO A 326 -17.88 10.67 5.41
CA PRO A 326 -18.44 12.01 5.50
C PRO A 326 -19.45 12.25 4.38
N ALA A 327 -20.40 13.17 4.63
CA ALA A 327 -21.30 13.63 3.60
C ALA A 327 -20.52 14.28 2.45
N GLY A 328 -21.00 14.11 1.22
CA GLY A 328 -20.39 14.77 0.07
C GLY A 328 -20.55 16.28 0.16
N LYS A 329 -19.44 17.02 0.10
CA LYS A 329 -19.47 18.48 -0.10
C LYS A 329 -19.58 18.75 -1.60
N TYR A 330 -20.60 19.50 -1.99
CA TYR A 330 -20.84 19.88 -3.39
C TYR A 330 -20.65 21.38 -3.59
N ILE A 331 -20.05 21.72 -4.73
CA ILE A 331 -19.95 23.13 -5.16
C ILE A 331 -21.36 23.64 -5.45
N GLU A 332 -21.69 24.80 -4.90
CA GLU A 332 -22.89 25.52 -5.30
C GLU A 332 -22.66 26.05 -6.71
N GLU A 333 -23.37 25.48 -7.68
CA GLU A 333 -23.36 26.00 -9.03
C GLU A 333 -24.49 27.06 -9.12
N ASP A 334 -24.15 28.25 -9.54
CA ASP A 334 -25.15 29.25 -9.83
C ASP A 334 -26.21 28.62 -10.73
N ALA A 335 -27.45 28.58 -10.27
CA ALA A 335 -28.56 28.16 -11.09
C ALA A 335 -28.51 29.05 -12.34
N LYS A 336 -28.20 28.47 -13.51
CA LYS A 336 -28.34 29.22 -14.77
C LYS A 336 -29.74 29.78 -14.82
N PRO A 337 -29.87 31.09 -15.08
CA PRO A 337 -31.18 31.70 -15.25
C PRO A 337 -31.96 31.06 -16.40
#